data_fe74dcc895271e150c15b7965ce160dc
#
_entry.id   fe74dcc895271e150c15b7965ce160dc
#
_cell.length_a   1.000
_cell.length_b   1.000
_cell.length_c   1.000
_cell.angle_alpha   90.00
_cell.angle_beta   90.00
_cell.angle_gamma   90.00
#
_symmetry.space_group_name_H-M   'P 1'
#
loop_
_entity.id
_entity.type
_entity.pdbx_description
1 polymer ?
#
loop_
_entity_poly.entity_id
_entity_poly.type
_entity_poly.pdbx_seq_one_letter_code
_entity_poly.pdbx_strand_id
1 'polypeptide(L)'
;FSLLLAIVVANVSRGEKFYRTTFFIPVIISSVVIGQLWQKIYNGDYGLLNAVLGTFGIEGQDWLGQENTALLAAFVPNLWQYIGYHMLIMYAGIKSISPDINEAAKIDGANKIQTAFRITIPLLKPILQVCITFSLIGALKIFDLIYVLTGGGPFFSTEVPTIYMYKTVFDSFNYGYGSAISIFVILECLILTIVLRLFFREKGETS
;
A
#
# COMPACT_ATOMS: atom_id res chain seq x y z
N PHE A 1 -4.10 3.98 6.64
CA PHE A 1 -4.76 2.73 7.09
C PHE A 1 -3.79 1.87 7.93
N SER A 2 -2.61 1.51 7.42
CA SER A 2 -1.63 0.65 8.13
C SER A 2 -1.23 1.18 9.50
N LEU A 3 -1.02 2.50 9.64
CA LEU A 3 -0.70 3.13 10.92
C LEU A 3 -1.86 3.00 11.93
N LEU A 4 -3.08 3.22 11.47
CA LEU A 4 -4.27 3.07 12.31
C LEU A 4 -4.41 1.63 12.81
N LEU A 5 -4.25 0.64 11.90
CA LEU A 5 -4.25 -0.77 12.27
C LEU A 5 -3.12 -1.10 13.25
N ALA A 6 -1.90 -0.58 13.03
CA ALA A 6 -0.76 -0.79 13.92
C ALA A 6 -1.05 -0.29 15.34
N ILE A 7 -1.61 0.92 15.48
CA ILE A 7 -1.99 1.51 16.77
C ILE A 7 -3.09 0.66 17.44
N VAL A 8 -4.12 0.25 16.70
CA VAL A 8 -5.20 -0.58 17.24
C VAL A 8 -4.64 -1.92 17.72
N VAL A 9 -3.90 -2.63 16.88
CA VAL A 9 -3.34 -3.95 17.20
C VAL A 9 -2.35 -3.87 18.38
N ALA A 10 -1.53 -2.80 18.45
CA ALA A 10 -0.59 -2.60 19.56
C ALA A 10 -1.28 -2.42 20.92
N ASN A 11 -2.53 -1.96 20.94
CA ASN A 11 -3.34 -1.75 22.15
C ASN A 11 -4.30 -2.90 22.48
N VAL A 12 -4.35 -3.95 21.65
CA VAL A 12 -5.17 -5.13 21.92
C VAL A 12 -4.49 -6.01 22.98
N SER A 13 -5.23 -6.34 24.04
CA SER A 13 -4.70 -7.17 25.14
C SER A 13 -4.75 -8.68 24.87
N ARG A 14 -5.70 -9.15 24.04
CA ARG A 14 -5.87 -10.56 23.70
C ARG A 14 -6.01 -10.76 22.20
N GLY A 15 -5.32 -11.77 21.65
CA GLY A 15 -5.41 -12.06 20.21
C GLY A 15 -4.47 -11.21 19.31
N GLU A 16 -3.57 -10.42 19.85
CA GLU A 16 -2.60 -9.60 19.09
C GLU A 16 -1.88 -10.41 18.00
N LYS A 17 -1.39 -11.60 18.34
CA LYS A 17 -0.71 -12.48 17.38
C LYS A 17 -1.63 -12.91 16.24
N PHE A 18 -2.90 -13.19 16.53
CA PHE A 18 -3.89 -13.55 15.52
C PHE A 18 -4.12 -12.41 14.52
N TYR A 19 -4.37 -11.18 15.00
CA TYR A 19 -4.56 -10.03 14.12
C TYR A 19 -3.32 -9.76 13.26
N ARG A 20 -2.12 -9.79 13.85
CA ARG A 20 -0.86 -9.60 13.11
C ARG A 20 -0.73 -10.62 11.99
N THR A 21 -0.97 -11.89 12.27
CA THR A 21 -0.87 -12.96 11.28
C THR A 21 -1.93 -12.79 10.19
N THR A 22 -3.18 -12.55 10.55
CA THR A 22 -4.30 -12.42 9.59
C THR A 22 -4.08 -11.26 8.61
N PHE A 23 -3.66 -10.09 9.11
CA PHE A 23 -3.39 -8.95 8.23
C PHE A 23 -2.11 -9.14 7.39
N PHE A 24 -1.18 -9.98 7.82
CA PHE A 24 0.05 -10.25 7.09
C PHE A 24 -0.11 -11.32 5.99
N ILE A 25 -1.07 -12.24 6.12
CA ILE A 25 -1.28 -13.33 5.14
C ILE A 25 -1.32 -12.83 3.68
N PRO A 26 -2.05 -11.76 3.33
CA PRO A 26 -2.16 -11.33 1.94
C PRO A 26 -0.81 -11.03 1.26
N VAL A 27 0.18 -10.53 2.00
CA VAL A 27 1.49 -10.18 1.42
C VAL A 27 2.30 -11.41 1.00
N ILE A 28 2.00 -12.58 1.58
CA ILE A 28 2.69 -13.84 1.24
C ILE A 28 2.17 -14.42 -0.08
N ILE A 29 0.95 -14.05 -0.47
CA ILE A 29 0.30 -14.53 -1.70
C ILE A 29 0.92 -13.80 -2.90
N SER A 30 1.20 -14.55 -3.97
CA SER A 30 1.68 -13.96 -5.23
C SER A 30 0.71 -12.90 -5.76
N SER A 31 1.23 -11.75 -6.21
CA SER A 31 0.42 -10.68 -6.80
C SER A 31 -0.37 -11.13 -8.03
N VAL A 32 0.16 -12.11 -8.79
CA VAL A 32 -0.55 -12.72 -9.92
C VAL A 32 -1.80 -13.47 -9.44
N VAL A 33 -1.68 -14.27 -8.37
CA VAL A 33 -2.82 -15.01 -7.81
C VAL A 33 -3.86 -14.05 -7.24
N ILE A 34 -3.41 -12.98 -6.56
CA ILE A 34 -4.29 -11.92 -6.07
C ILE A 34 -5.01 -11.24 -7.23
N GLY A 35 -4.30 -10.91 -8.31
CA GLY A 35 -4.90 -10.34 -9.51
C GLY A 35 -6.01 -11.22 -10.09
N GLN A 36 -5.76 -12.53 -10.25
CA GLN A 36 -6.76 -13.48 -10.73
C GLN A 36 -7.97 -13.62 -9.79
N LEU A 37 -7.72 -13.64 -8.48
CA LEU A 37 -8.80 -13.66 -7.47
C LEU A 37 -9.70 -12.44 -7.61
N TRP A 38 -9.10 -11.24 -7.67
CA TRP A 38 -9.83 -9.99 -7.74
C TRP A 38 -10.53 -9.79 -9.08
N GLN A 39 -10.01 -10.34 -10.20
CA GLN A 39 -10.75 -10.38 -11.47
C GLN A 39 -12.09 -11.12 -11.31
N LYS A 40 -12.11 -12.24 -10.53
CA LYS A 40 -13.36 -12.96 -10.27
C LYS A 40 -14.30 -12.19 -9.33
N ILE A 41 -13.75 -11.50 -8.33
CA ILE A 41 -14.52 -10.67 -7.39
C ILE A 41 -15.17 -9.49 -8.13
N TYR A 42 -14.45 -8.87 -9.07
CA TYR A 42 -14.90 -7.69 -9.84
C TYR A 42 -15.70 -8.03 -11.11
N ASN A 43 -15.87 -9.31 -11.43
CA ASN A 43 -16.60 -9.66 -12.64
C ASN A 43 -18.00 -9.01 -12.69
N GLY A 44 -18.36 -8.41 -13.84
CA GLY A 44 -19.60 -7.66 -14.02
C GLY A 44 -20.87 -8.51 -13.83
N ASP A 45 -20.84 -9.76 -14.34
CA ASP A 45 -22.01 -10.63 -14.41
C ASP A 45 -22.21 -11.48 -13.15
N TYR A 46 -21.11 -12.10 -12.64
CA TYR A 46 -21.18 -13.07 -11.53
C TYR A 46 -20.21 -12.75 -10.39
N GLY A 47 -19.65 -11.55 -10.37
CA GLY A 47 -18.66 -11.16 -9.36
C GLY A 47 -19.25 -11.02 -7.97
N LEU A 48 -18.48 -11.47 -6.97
CA LEU A 48 -18.87 -11.41 -5.56
C LEU A 48 -19.23 -9.98 -5.11
N LEU A 49 -18.46 -8.98 -5.58
CA LEU A 49 -18.72 -7.59 -5.22
C LEU A 49 -20.09 -7.13 -5.67
N ASN A 50 -20.46 -7.39 -6.94
CA ASN A 50 -21.78 -7.05 -7.47
C ASN A 50 -22.91 -7.84 -6.79
N ALA A 51 -22.67 -9.11 -6.47
CA ALA A 51 -23.64 -9.92 -5.72
C ALA A 51 -23.91 -9.32 -4.32
N VAL A 52 -22.88 -8.88 -3.60
CA VAL A 52 -23.03 -8.22 -2.29
C VAL A 52 -23.72 -6.87 -2.44
N LEU A 53 -23.35 -6.03 -3.41
CA LEU A 53 -23.98 -4.73 -3.65
C LEU A 53 -25.47 -4.89 -4.02
N GLY A 54 -25.81 -5.92 -4.80
CA GLY A 54 -27.19 -6.26 -5.16
C GLY A 54 -28.08 -6.56 -3.95
N THR A 55 -27.54 -7.11 -2.85
CA THR A 55 -28.31 -7.32 -1.60
C THR A 55 -28.73 -6.00 -0.95
N PHE A 56 -28.02 -4.92 -1.22
CA PHE A 56 -28.33 -3.56 -0.75
C PHE A 56 -29.11 -2.73 -1.80
N GLY A 57 -29.52 -3.34 -2.92
CA GLY A 57 -30.25 -2.65 -3.99
C GLY A 57 -29.37 -1.74 -4.86
N ILE A 58 -28.03 -1.92 -4.79
CA ILE A 58 -27.08 -1.16 -5.62
C ILE A 58 -26.82 -1.96 -6.90
N GLU A 59 -27.00 -1.31 -8.05
CA GLU A 59 -26.74 -1.93 -9.35
C GLU A 59 -25.25 -2.30 -9.49
N GLY A 60 -25.01 -3.52 -9.96
CA GLY A 60 -23.68 -3.99 -10.29
C GLY A 60 -23.11 -3.27 -11.50
N GLN A 61 -21.81 -3.17 -11.57
CA GLN A 61 -21.11 -2.56 -12.71
C GLN A 61 -19.86 -3.37 -13.08
N ASP A 62 -19.34 -3.12 -14.27
CA ASP A 62 -18.04 -3.63 -14.68
C ASP A 62 -16.92 -2.73 -14.10
N TRP A 63 -16.33 -3.18 -13.00
CA TRP A 63 -15.35 -2.42 -12.22
C TRP A 63 -14.02 -2.21 -12.96
N LEU A 64 -13.63 -3.17 -13.81
CA LEU A 64 -12.37 -3.16 -14.53
C LEU A 64 -12.52 -2.70 -15.99
N GLY A 65 -13.72 -2.73 -16.54
CA GLY A 65 -14.00 -2.33 -17.92
C GLY A 65 -14.33 -0.85 -18.10
N GLN A 66 -14.50 -0.09 -17.03
CA GLN A 66 -14.80 1.34 -17.10
C GLN A 66 -13.56 2.18 -16.74
N GLU A 67 -13.26 3.19 -17.56
CA GLU A 67 -12.10 4.07 -17.38
C GLU A 67 -12.09 4.76 -15.99
N ASN A 68 -13.25 5.20 -15.51
CA ASN A 68 -13.38 5.93 -14.25
C ASN A 68 -13.22 5.06 -13.00
N THR A 69 -13.43 3.74 -13.11
CA THR A 69 -13.41 2.82 -11.96
C THR A 69 -12.20 1.91 -11.94
N ALA A 70 -11.62 1.60 -13.11
CA ALA A 70 -10.56 0.61 -13.25
C ALA A 70 -9.33 0.90 -12.36
N LEU A 71 -8.90 2.16 -12.28
CA LEU A 71 -7.74 2.54 -11.47
C LEU A 71 -8.02 2.37 -9.97
N LEU A 72 -9.20 2.78 -9.50
CA LEU A 72 -9.60 2.58 -8.09
C LEU A 72 -9.79 1.10 -7.78
N ALA A 73 -10.38 0.33 -8.71
CA ALA A 73 -10.54 -1.10 -8.57
C ALA A 73 -9.18 -1.81 -8.49
N ALA A 74 -8.18 -1.36 -9.24
CA ALA A 74 -6.81 -1.89 -9.14
C ALA A 74 -6.09 -1.49 -7.83
N PHE A 75 -6.42 -0.34 -7.26
CA PHE A 75 -5.83 0.12 -5.99
C PHE A 75 -6.26 -0.72 -4.79
N VAL A 76 -7.52 -1.18 -4.73
CA VAL A 76 -8.06 -1.91 -3.58
C VAL A 76 -7.31 -3.22 -3.30
N PRO A 77 -7.08 -4.13 -4.27
CA PRO A 77 -6.30 -5.36 -4.03
C PRO A 77 -4.85 -5.07 -3.66
N ASN A 78 -4.24 -4.02 -4.21
CA ASN A 78 -2.90 -3.59 -3.82
C ASN A 78 -2.86 -3.13 -2.35
N LEU A 79 -3.80 -2.29 -1.95
CA LEU A 79 -3.94 -1.85 -0.56
C LEU A 79 -4.14 -3.05 0.37
N TRP A 80 -5.06 -3.97 0.03
CA TRP A 80 -5.34 -5.17 0.82
C TRP A 80 -4.09 -6.05 0.96
N GLN A 81 -3.31 -6.23 -0.11
CA GLN A 81 -2.09 -7.02 -0.10
C GLN A 81 -1.03 -6.45 0.85
N TYR A 82 -0.80 -5.13 0.82
CA TYR A 82 0.34 -4.52 1.50
C TYR A 82 0.02 -3.81 2.82
N ILE A 83 -1.27 -3.64 3.17
CA ILE A 83 -1.67 -2.96 4.42
C ILE A 83 -1.08 -3.62 5.67
N GLY A 84 -1.07 -4.96 5.71
CA GLY A 84 -0.54 -5.72 6.83
C GLY A 84 0.98 -5.69 6.93
N TYR A 85 1.69 -5.61 5.81
CA TYR A 85 3.14 -5.45 5.77
C TYR A 85 3.57 -4.14 6.45
N HIS A 86 3.00 -3.02 6.01
CA HIS A 86 3.29 -1.72 6.62
C HIS A 86 2.79 -1.62 8.06
N MET A 87 1.64 -2.22 8.36
CA MET A 87 1.12 -2.33 9.73
C MET A 87 2.12 -3.04 10.65
N LEU A 88 2.72 -4.14 10.21
CA LEU A 88 3.66 -4.92 11.03
C LEU A 88 4.95 -4.14 11.32
N ILE A 89 5.48 -3.39 10.33
CA ILE A 89 6.67 -2.55 10.52
C ILE A 89 6.37 -1.44 11.55
N MET A 90 5.24 -0.75 11.39
CA MET A 90 4.83 0.31 12.33
C MET A 90 4.50 -0.25 13.72
N TYR A 91 3.88 -1.42 13.79
CA TYR A 91 3.62 -2.13 15.04
C TYR A 91 4.93 -2.43 15.80
N ALA A 92 5.96 -2.95 15.11
CA ALA A 92 7.26 -3.19 15.73
C ALA A 92 7.87 -1.89 16.28
N GLY A 93 7.72 -0.79 15.55
CA GLY A 93 8.12 0.53 16.02
C GLY A 93 7.35 1.00 17.26
N ILE A 94 6.03 0.81 17.31
CA ILE A 94 5.25 1.14 18.50
C ILE A 94 5.73 0.36 19.72
N LYS A 95 6.02 -0.93 19.54
CA LYS A 95 6.50 -1.79 20.63
C LYS A 95 7.94 -1.50 21.08
N SER A 96 8.73 -0.79 20.28
CA SER A 96 10.08 -0.34 20.66
C SER A 96 10.08 0.93 21.51
N ILE A 97 8.95 1.65 21.61
CA ILE A 97 8.83 2.81 22.50
C ILE A 97 8.85 2.33 23.96
N SER A 98 9.73 2.96 24.79
CA SER A 98 9.82 2.62 26.21
C SER A 98 8.44 2.68 26.90
N PRO A 99 8.08 1.66 27.71
CA PRO A 99 6.88 1.68 28.53
C PRO A 99 6.80 2.91 29.42
N ASP A 100 7.92 3.40 29.94
CA ASP A 100 8.01 4.56 30.83
C ASP A 100 7.40 5.82 30.18
N ILE A 101 7.58 6.01 28.87
CA ILE A 101 7.01 7.13 28.14
C ILE A 101 5.47 7.06 28.17
N ASN A 102 4.93 5.86 27.98
CA ASN A 102 3.49 5.64 28.00
C ASN A 102 2.91 5.76 29.45
N GLU A 103 3.68 5.38 30.45
CA GLU A 103 3.31 5.53 31.87
C GLU A 103 3.33 7.00 32.27
N ALA A 104 4.36 7.75 31.93
CA ALA A 104 4.44 9.19 32.15
C ALA A 104 3.25 9.92 31.52
N ALA A 105 2.93 9.61 30.28
CA ALA A 105 1.77 10.17 29.59
C ALA A 105 0.44 9.91 30.31
N LYS A 106 0.28 8.74 30.92
CA LYS A 106 -0.92 8.42 31.71
C LYS A 106 -0.95 9.20 33.03
N ILE A 107 0.20 9.38 33.68
CA ILE A 107 0.30 10.21 34.91
C ILE A 107 -0.05 11.65 34.61
N ASP A 108 0.37 12.17 33.45
CA ASP A 108 0.02 13.51 32.95
C ASP A 108 -1.45 13.62 32.46
N GLY A 109 -2.24 12.56 32.59
CA GLY A 109 -3.67 12.55 32.24
C GLY A 109 -3.96 12.47 30.74
N ALA A 110 -2.99 12.09 29.90
CA ALA A 110 -3.22 11.94 28.46
C ALA A 110 -4.11 10.73 28.17
N ASN A 111 -5.17 10.94 27.39
CA ASN A 111 -5.98 9.84 26.90
C ASN A 111 -5.28 9.11 25.73
N LYS A 112 -5.80 7.92 25.34
CA LYS A 112 -5.20 7.08 24.30
C LYS A 112 -5.01 7.80 22.96
N ILE A 113 -5.93 8.66 22.58
CA ILE A 113 -5.87 9.43 21.33
C ILE A 113 -4.78 10.50 21.43
N GLN A 114 -4.72 11.20 22.55
CA GLN A 114 -3.66 12.20 22.79
C GLN A 114 -2.28 11.55 22.81
N THR A 115 -2.12 10.40 23.47
CA THR A 115 -0.88 9.62 23.46
C THR A 115 -0.50 9.21 22.04
N ALA A 116 -1.47 8.71 21.24
CA ALA A 116 -1.20 8.32 19.86
C ALA A 116 -0.69 9.49 19.01
N PHE A 117 -1.38 10.64 19.03
CA PHE A 117 -1.04 11.76 18.14
C PHE A 117 0.13 12.62 18.65
N ARG A 118 0.30 12.79 19.97
CA ARG A 118 1.32 13.67 20.53
C ARG A 118 2.63 12.97 20.89
N ILE A 119 2.60 11.65 21.04
CA ILE A 119 3.76 10.87 21.49
C ILE A 119 4.11 9.76 20.48
N THR A 120 3.17 8.82 20.24
CA THR A 120 3.47 7.65 19.43
C THR A 120 3.80 8.01 17.99
N ILE A 121 2.95 8.80 17.31
CA ILE A 121 3.16 9.17 15.90
C ILE A 121 4.44 9.98 15.69
N PRO A 122 4.75 11.01 16.50
CA PRO A 122 6.02 11.72 16.41
C PRO A 122 7.24 10.82 16.60
N LEU A 123 7.23 9.90 17.56
CA LEU A 123 8.32 8.96 17.80
C LEU A 123 8.48 7.93 16.67
N LEU A 124 7.39 7.63 15.95
CA LEU A 124 7.41 6.75 14.78
C LEU A 124 7.86 7.43 13.48
N LYS A 125 8.17 8.72 13.49
CA LYS A 125 8.53 9.48 12.29
C LYS A 125 9.60 8.79 11.41
N PRO A 126 10.70 8.23 11.95
CA PRO A 126 11.69 7.51 11.13
C PRO A 126 11.10 6.26 10.46
N ILE A 127 10.25 5.53 11.17
CA ILE A 127 9.62 4.30 10.65
C ILE A 127 8.54 4.66 9.62
N LEU A 128 7.79 5.74 9.83
CA LEU A 128 6.85 6.27 8.85
C LEU A 128 7.55 6.65 7.55
N GLN A 129 8.72 7.29 7.64
CA GLN A 129 9.55 7.61 6.48
C GLN A 129 9.91 6.35 5.69
N VAL A 130 10.36 5.29 6.34
CA VAL A 130 10.67 4.01 5.68
C VAL A 130 9.44 3.42 5.00
N CYS A 131 8.30 3.39 5.70
CA CYS A 131 7.05 2.87 5.15
C CYS A 131 6.55 3.67 3.94
N ILE A 132 6.61 5.00 4.00
CA ILE A 132 6.24 5.89 2.89
C ILE A 132 7.17 5.66 1.70
N THR A 133 8.48 5.56 1.94
CA THR A 133 9.46 5.28 0.88
C THR A 133 9.19 3.95 0.19
N PHE A 134 8.93 2.88 0.95
CA PHE A 134 8.60 1.57 0.37
C PHE A 134 7.27 1.60 -0.40
N SER A 135 6.26 2.29 0.11
CA SER A 135 4.97 2.43 -0.59
C SER A 135 5.12 3.17 -1.93
N LEU A 136 5.88 4.25 -1.96
CA LEU A 136 6.08 5.04 -3.18
C LEU A 136 6.92 4.27 -4.22
N ILE A 137 8.03 3.65 -3.81
CA ILE A 137 8.83 2.80 -4.70
C ILE A 137 8.00 1.64 -5.22
N GLY A 138 7.20 1.00 -4.35
CA GLY A 138 6.30 -0.08 -4.73
C GLY A 138 5.26 0.35 -5.75
N ALA A 139 4.68 1.55 -5.59
CA ALA A 139 3.71 2.11 -6.53
C ALA A 139 4.32 2.40 -7.91
N LEU A 140 5.55 2.94 -7.96
CA LEU A 140 6.25 3.23 -9.23
C LEU A 140 6.69 1.95 -9.97
N LYS A 141 6.96 0.89 -9.24
CA LYS A 141 7.43 -0.40 -9.77
C LYS A 141 6.33 -1.43 -9.93
N ILE A 142 5.07 -1.07 -9.64
CA ILE A 142 3.96 -2.01 -9.74
C ILE A 142 3.81 -2.50 -11.18
N PHE A 143 3.75 -3.82 -11.37
CA PHE A 143 3.58 -4.46 -12.65
C PHE A 143 2.58 -5.62 -12.57
N ASP A 144 2.96 -6.70 -11.86
CA ASP A 144 2.26 -7.99 -11.88
C ASP A 144 0.76 -7.89 -11.65
N LEU A 145 0.36 -7.15 -10.61
CA LEU A 145 -1.04 -7.01 -10.23
C LEU A 145 -1.85 -6.28 -11.30
N ILE A 146 -1.34 -5.14 -11.79
CA ILE A 146 -2.04 -4.33 -12.80
C ILE A 146 -2.06 -5.07 -14.14
N TYR A 147 -0.96 -5.72 -14.50
CA TYR A 147 -0.89 -6.49 -15.74
C TYR A 147 -1.92 -7.62 -15.78
N VAL A 148 -2.08 -8.36 -14.68
CA VAL A 148 -3.08 -9.42 -14.55
C VAL A 148 -4.48 -8.86 -14.50
N LEU A 149 -4.74 -7.78 -13.74
CA LEU A 149 -6.09 -7.23 -13.57
C LEU A 149 -6.66 -6.65 -14.87
N THR A 150 -5.88 -5.80 -15.56
CA THR A 150 -6.38 -4.94 -16.65
C THR A 150 -5.47 -4.90 -17.87
N GLY A 151 -4.21 -5.35 -17.75
CA GLY A 151 -3.21 -5.18 -18.80
C GLY A 151 -2.91 -3.73 -19.15
N GLY A 152 -3.25 -2.78 -18.27
CA GLY A 152 -3.14 -1.33 -18.50
C GLY A 152 -4.40 -0.66 -19.05
N GLY A 153 -5.47 -1.44 -19.35
CA GLY A 153 -6.76 -0.93 -19.86
C GLY A 153 -7.76 -0.54 -18.77
N PRO A 154 -8.98 -0.14 -19.17
CA PRO A 154 -9.38 0.24 -20.53
C PRO A 154 -8.75 1.58 -20.95
N PHE A 155 -8.58 1.80 -22.24
CA PHE A 155 -8.07 3.07 -22.81
C PHE A 155 -6.83 3.65 -22.11
N PHE A 156 -5.89 2.79 -21.70
CA PHE A 156 -4.67 3.14 -20.94
C PHE A 156 -4.91 3.75 -19.55
N SER A 157 -6.13 3.69 -19.01
CA SER A 157 -6.48 4.31 -17.72
C SER A 157 -5.74 3.72 -16.50
N THR A 158 -5.22 2.50 -16.63
CA THR A 158 -4.40 1.84 -15.60
C THR A 158 -2.97 1.56 -16.07
N GLU A 159 -2.55 2.16 -17.20
CA GLU A 159 -1.23 1.93 -17.74
C GLU A 159 -0.17 2.66 -16.91
N VAL A 160 0.61 1.89 -16.19
CA VAL A 160 1.77 2.37 -15.40
C VAL A 160 3.06 2.27 -16.22
N PRO A 161 4.11 3.03 -15.90
CA PRO A 161 5.36 3.03 -16.68
C PRO A 161 5.96 1.65 -16.92
N THR A 162 5.83 0.74 -15.97
CA THR A 162 6.34 -0.64 -16.08
C THR A 162 5.56 -1.47 -17.09
N ILE A 163 4.23 -1.28 -17.23
CA ILE A 163 3.42 -1.93 -18.27
C ILE A 163 3.75 -1.35 -19.64
N TYR A 164 3.86 -0.03 -19.75
CA TYR A 164 4.25 0.63 -20.99
C TYR A 164 5.64 0.17 -21.46
N MET A 165 6.60 0.07 -20.53
CA MET A 165 7.92 -0.50 -20.77
C MET A 165 7.82 -1.94 -21.32
N TYR A 166 7.04 -2.79 -20.66
CA TYR A 166 6.87 -4.18 -21.05
C TYR A 166 6.31 -4.30 -22.49
N LYS A 167 5.22 -3.60 -22.80
CA LYS A 167 4.63 -3.55 -24.13
C LYS A 167 5.61 -3.03 -25.19
N THR A 168 6.38 -2.00 -24.86
CA THR A 168 7.39 -1.43 -25.74
C THR A 168 8.49 -2.44 -26.09
N VAL A 169 8.94 -3.22 -25.11
CA VAL A 169 10.01 -4.24 -25.31
C VAL A 169 9.47 -5.47 -26.01
N PHE A 170 8.36 -6.04 -25.52
CA PHE A 170 7.94 -7.38 -25.91
C PHE A 170 6.86 -7.38 -27.01
N ASP A 171 5.99 -6.37 -27.07
CA ASP A 171 4.96 -6.31 -28.11
C ASP A 171 5.45 -5.51 -29.33
N SER A 172 6.23 -4.43 -29.09
CA SER A 172 6.74 -3.54 -30.16
C SER A 172 8.19 -3.83 -30.56
N PHE A 173 8.90 -4.71 -29.87
CA PHE A 173 10.31 -5.09 -30.08
C PHE A 173 11.27 -3.86 -30.09
N ASN A 174 10.87 -2.77 -29.44
CA ASN A 174 11.67 -1.56 -29.34
C ASN A 174 12.53 -1.56 -28.08
N TYR A 175 13.60 -2.34 -28.10
CA TYR A 175 14.48 -2.55 -26.94
C TYR A 175 15.17 -1.26 -26.46
N GLY A 176 15.58 -0.39 -27.38
CA GLY A 176 16.25 0.86 -27.05
C GLY A 176 15.35 1.80 -26.25
N TYR A 177 14.11 1.99 -26.71
CA TYR A 177 13.15 2.84 -26.03
C TYR A 177 12.68 2.21 -24.73
N GLY A 178 12.41 0.90 -24.68
CA GLY A 178 12.07 0.19 -23.46
C GLY A 178 13.16 0.28 -22.39
N SER A 179 14.45 0.20 -22.79
CA SER A 179 15.57 0.42 -21.88
C SER A 179 15.61 1.86 -21.32
N ALA A 180 15.30 2.86 -22.14
CA ALA A 180 15.21 4.24 -21.68
C ALA A 180 14.11 4.44 -20.64
N ILE A 181 12.93 3.82 -20.85
CA ILE A 181 11.83 3.83 -19.85
C ILE A 181 12.28 3.17 -18.55
N SER A 182 13.00 2.04 -18.61
CA SER A 182 13.54 1.37 -17.42
C SER A 182 14.46 2.28 -16.61
N ILE A 183 15.37 2.97 -17.28
CA ILE A 183 16.29 3.94 -16.65
C ILE A 183 15.49 5.10 -16.04
N PHE A 184 14.47 5.60 -16.75
CA PHE A 184 13.60 6.66 -16.24
C PHE A 184 12.92 6.25 -14.93
N VAL A 185 12.31 5.05 -14.86
CA VAL A 185 11.68 4.54 -13.63
C VAL A 185 12.69 4.42 -12.48
N ILE A 186 13.92 3.97 -12.76
CA ILE A 186 14.98 3.89 -11.74
C ILE A 186 15.34 5.27 -11.23
N LEU A 187 15.53 6.25 -12.11
CA LEU A 187 15.86 7.62 -11.74
C LEU A 187 14.73 8.28 -10.95
N GLU A 188 13.48 8.04 -11.33
CA GLU A 188 12.30 8.53 -10.61
C GLU A 188 12.27 7.98 -9.17
N CYS A 189 12.50 6.67 -8.98
CA CYS A 189 12.61 6.05 -7.66
C CYS A 189 13.74 6.66 -6.82
N LEU A 190 14.91 6.92 -7.43
CA LEU A 190 16.05 7.53 -6.73
C LEU A 190 15.75 8.97 -6.32
N ILE A 191 15.24 9.78 -7.24
CA ILE A 191 14.86 11.17 -6.96
C ILE A 191 13.84 11.24 -5.83
N LEU A 192 12.76 10.45 -5.90
CA LEU A 192 11.75 10.41 -4.85
C LEU A 192 12.31 9.98 -3.50
N THR A 193 13.20 8.98 -3.48
CA THR A 193 13.85 8.55 -2.25
C THR A 193 14.70 9.67 -1.63
N ILE A 194 15.46 10.38 -2.46
CA ILE A 194 16.29 11.52 -2.01
C ILE A 194 15.39 12.65 -1.48
N VAL A 195 14.35 13.02 -2.23
CA VAL A 195 13.39 14.08 -1.83
C VAL A 195 12.73 13.74 -0.50
N LEU A 196 12.24 12.51 -0.34
CA LEU A 196 11.67 12.05 0.93
C LEU A 196 12.68 12.12 2.08
N ARG A 197 13.91 11.64 1.85
CA ARG A 197 14.95 11.71 2.86
C ARG A 197 15.25 13.15 3.30
N LEU A 198 15.32 14.09 2.35
CA LEU A 198 15.52 15.50 2.65
C LEU A 198 14.33 16.10 3.41
N PHE A 199 13.11 15.74 3.03
CA PHE A 199 11.89 16.22 3.68
C PHE A 199 11.76 15.76 5.13
N PHE A 200 12.12 14.48 5.41
CA PHE A 200 12.07 13.90 6.75
C PHE A 200 13.31 14.17 7.60
N ARG A 201 14.37 14.73 7.01
CA ARG A 201 15.62 15.03 7.73
C ARG A 201 15.33 16.03 8.86
N GLU A 202 15.61 15.63 10.09
CA GLU A 202 15.51 16.53 11.25
C GLU A 202 16.66 17.55 11.24
N LYS A 203 16.37 18.79 11.62
CA LYS A 203 17.36 19.89 11.75
C LYS A 203 18.39 19.65 12.88
N GLY A 204 18.67 18.43 13.26
CA GLY A 204 19.52 18.07 14.39
C GLY A 204 20.64 17.06 14.08
N GLU A 205 20.70 16.47 12.87
CA GLU A 205 21.77 15.52 12.51
C GLU A 205 22.95 16.21 11.79
N THR A 206 23.45 17.29 12.36
CA THR A 206 24.75 17.87 11.98
C THR A 206 25.64 17.88 13.19
N SER A 207 26.23 16.74 13.54
CA SER A 207 27.48 16.64 14.30
C SER A 207 28.06 15.25 14.12
#